data_ae93a9973aae4ac55f2d2a4cd118d085
#
_entry.id   ae93a9973aae4ac55f2d2a4cd118d085
#
_cell.length_a   1.000
_cell.length_b   1.000
_cell.length_c   1.000
_cell.angle_alpha   90.00
_cell.angle_beta   90.00
_cell.angle_gamma   90.00
#
_symmetry.space_group_name_H-M   'P 1'
#
loop_
_entity.id
_entity.type
_entity.pdbx_description
1 polymer ?
#
loop_
_entity_poly.entity_id
_entity_poly.type
_entity_poly.pdbx_seq_one_letter_code
_entity_poly.pdbx_strand_id
1 'polypeptide(L)'
;MARSIWTGAISFGLVTVPVKLYSAVSRKTVRFHQLNGSTGMRIQQKRVDPSTGEEVSYDEIVKGFEIGPDRYVVIEPGELEALDPKKTKTIEIEDFVDLSDIDPILYDHPYYLAPGAGGAKPYRLLLEAMRESGKVAIAKVVIRQKENLVAIRPMEGDVLGMATMIFADEVVDPDRIDELDSAREVDINDRELSIAKQLVESLSGEFEPDKYHDTYREEVLALVERKAAGEEIAVQPAREEAEEPVPDLMAALKASLDAVRERDGGDGDGGGDGDGKAKRKAPAKRKAPAKKAAAKN
;
A
#
# COMPACT_ATOMS: atom_id res chain seq x y z
N MET A 1 3.57 -0.14 -23.51
CA MET A 1 2.66 -1.32 -23.53
C MET A 1 2.95 -2.19 -22.31
N ALA A 2 1.92 -2.64 -21.61
CA ALA A 2 2.06 -3.55 -20.47
C ALA A 2 2.58 -4.91 -20.96
N ARG A 3 3.58 -5.48 -20.26
CA ARG A 3 4.13 -6.80 -20.56
C ARG A 3 3.45 -7.86 -19.68
N SER A 4 2.97 -8.95 -20.30
CA SER A 4 2.44 -10.07 -19.54
C SER A 4 3.56 -10.75 -18.73
N ILE A 5 3.26 -11.07 -17.47
CA ILE A 5 4.18 -11.74 -16.56
C ILE A 5 4.02 -13.26 -16.56
N TRP A 6 2.84 -13.73 -17.01
CA TRP A 6 2.51 -15.15 -17.10
C TRP A 6 1.46 -15.36 -18.20
N THR A 7 1.47 -16.53 -18.82
CA THR A 7 0.50 -16.95 -19.85
C THR A 7 0.08 -18.39 -19.60
N GLY A 8 -1.22 -18.63 -19.62
CA GLY A 8 -1.81 -19.94 -19.37
C GLY A 8 -3.31 -19.93 -19.66
N ALA A 9 -4.08 -20.71 -18.91
CA ALA A 9 -5.51 -20.79 -19.06
C ALA A 9 -6.21 -20.87 -17.69
N ILE A 10 -7.43 -20.36 -17.61
CA ILE A 10 -8.35 -20.67 -16.51
C ILE A 10 -9.08 -21.95 -16.87
N SER A 11 -9.20 -22.88 -15.94
CA SER A 11 -9.95 -24.12 -16.08
C SER A 11 -11.03 -24.20 -15.00
N PHE A 12 -12.25 -24.51 -15.43
CA PHE A 12 -13.32 -24.90 -14.53
C PHE A 12 -14.17 -25.99 -15.18
N GLY A 13 -14.17 -27.16 -14.58
CA GLY A 13 -14.75 -28.36 -15.17
C GLY A 13 -14.12 -28.70 -16.52
N LEU A 14 -14.91 -28.73 -17.59
CA LEU A 14 -14.45 -29.04 -18.95
C LEU A 14 -14.11 -27.76 -19.79
N VAL A 15 -14.30 -26.58 -19.22
CA VAL A 15 -14.08 -25.31 -19.92
C VAL A 15 -12.66 -24.81 -19.67
N THR A 16 -11.97 -24.45 -20.75
CA THR A 16 -10.63 -23.85 -20.70
C THR A 16 -10.66 -22.48 -21.37
N VAL A 17 -10.20 -21.45 -20.63
CA VAL A 17 -10.17 -20.05 -21.06
C VAL A 17 -8.71 -19.59 -21.16
N PRO A 18 -8.12 -19.48 -22.35
CA PRO A 18 -6.76 -18.94 -22.50
C PRO A 18 -6.67 -17.51 -21.97
N VAL A 19 -5.68 -17.25 -21.10
CA VAL A 19 -5.47 -15.92 -20.47
C VAL A 19 -4.00 -15.53 -20.37
N LYS A 20 -3.79 -14.23 -20.22
CA LYS A 20 -2.50 -13.61 -19.90
C LYS A 20 -2.64 -12.81 -18.62
N LEU A 21 -1.65 -12.91 -17.73
CA LEU A 21 -1.59 -12.22 -16.45
C LEU A 21 -0.72 -10.97 -16.55
N TYR A 22 -1.21 -9.87 -16.02
CA TYR A 22 -0.53 -8.58 -15.94
C TYR A 22 -0.56 -8.06 -14.50
N SER A 23 0.50 -7.36 -14.06
CA SER A 23 0.43 -6.65 -12.77
C SER A 23 -0.61 -5.54 -12.84
N ALA A 24 -1.53 -5.50 -11.87
CA ALA A 24 -2.53 -4.44 -11.77
C ALA A 24 -1.96 -3.17 -11.11
N VAL A 25 -0.84 -3.29 -10.39
CA VAL A 25 -0.22 -2.18 -9.66
C VAL A 25 1.20 -1.93 -10.12
N SER A 26 1.55 -0.65 -10.15
CA SER A 26 2.92 -0.19 -10.35
C SER A 26 3.32 0.66 -9.15
N ARG A 27 4.12 0.08 -8.24
CA ARG A 27 4.59 0.80 -7.05
C ARG A 27 5.51 1.94 -7.47
N LYS A 28 5.16 3.16 -7.06
CA LYS A 28 5.91 4.38 -7.35
C LYS A 28 6.90 4.77 -6.22
N THR A 29 7.46 3.79 -5.54
CA THR A 29 8.43 4.01 -4.45
C THR A 29 9.69 4.68 -5.00
N VAL A 30 10.17 5.74 -4.34
CA VAL A 30 11.47 6.35 -4.65
C VAL A 30 12.58 5.36 -4.31
N ARG A 31 13.41 5.04 -5.30
CA ARG A 31 14.52 4.08 -5.13
C ARG A 31 15.84 4.83 -5.11
N PHE A 32 16.61 4.60 -4.07
CA PHE A 32 17.97 5.13 -3.94
C PHE A 32 19.00 4.04 -4.23
N HIS A 33 20.07 4.43 -4.90
CA HIS A 33 21.26 3.57 -5.05
C HIS A 33 22.20 3.83 -3.88
N GLN A 34 22.81 2.77 -3.36
CA GLN A 34 23.85 2.90 -2.36
C GLN A 34 25.14 3.35 -3.02
N LEU A 35 25.71 4.43 -2.52
CA LEU A 35 26.94 5.02 -3.02
C LEU A 35 28.03 5.00 -1.95
N ASN A 36 29.28 4.93 -2.36
CA ASN A 36 30.39 5.16 -1.47
C ASN A 36 30.47 6.68 -1.18
N GLY A 37 30.35 7.08 0.08
CA GLY A 37 30.30 8.49 0.48
C GLY A 37 31.54 9.32 0.15
N SER A 38 32.72 8.68 0.00
CA SER A 38 33.96 9.36 -0.34
C SER A 38 34.19 9.50 -1.84
N THR A 39 33.73 8.53 -2.65
CA THR A 39 33.97 8.50 -4.11
C THR A 39 32.75 8.84 -4.95
N GLY A 40 31.55 8.83 -4.35
CA GLY A 40 30.28 9.00 -5.04
C GLY A 40 29.91 7.84 -5.98
N MET A 41 30.71 6.79 -6.04
CA MET A 41 30.48 5.65 -6.92
C MET A 41 29.49 4.66 -6.33
N ARG A 42 28.69 4.03 -7.19
CA ARG A 42 27.75 2.98 -6.77
C ARG A 42 28.51 1.77 -6.24
N ILE A 43 28.11 1.28 -5.04
CA ILE A 43 28.71 0.06 -4.48
C ILE A 43 28.16 -1.19 -5.17
N GLN A 44 28.96 -2.24 -5.18
CA GLN A 44 28.58 -3.58 -5.61
C GLN A 44 28.51 -4.50 -4.39
N GLN A 45 27.55 -5.41 -4.38
CA GLN A 45 27.46 -6.44 -3.34
C GLN A 45 28.07 -7.73 -3.87
N LYS A 46 28.98 -8.31 -3.08
CA LYS A 46 29.59 -9.61 -3.32
C LYS A 46 29.08 -10.63 -2.30
N ARG A 47 28.91 -11.87 -2.73
CA ARG A 47 28.59 -12.97 -1.82
C ARG A 47 29.92 -13.56 -1.37
N VAL A 48 30.07 -13.65 -0.06
CA VAL A 48 31.34 -14.09 0.56
C VAL A 48 31.01 -15.21 1.53
N ASP A 49 31.79 -16.28 1.51
CA ASP A 49 31.75 -17.32 2.53
C ASP A 49 32.30 -16.73 3.85
N PRO A 50 31.51 -16.70 4.92
CA PRO A 50 31.95 -16.11 6.18
C PRO A 50 33.10 -16.87 6.86
N SER A 51 33.33 -18.13 6.51
CA SER A 51 34.40 -18.97 7.09
C SER A 51 35.75 -18.72 6.44
N THR A 52 35.79 -18.46 5.14
CA THR A 52 37.01 -18.26 4.36
C THR A 52 37.28 -16.82 3.98
N GLY A 53 36.23 -15.97 3.94
CA GLY A 53 36.29 -14.61 3.41
C GLY A 53 36.36 -14.53 1.89
N GLU A 54 36.26 -15.64 1.18
CA GLU A 54 36.35 -15.70 -0.28
C GLU A 54 35.00 -15.44 -0.97
N GLU A 55 35.03 -14.90 -2.16
CA GLU A 55 33.84 -14.66 -2.99
C GLU A 55 33.32 -15.99 -3.55
N VAL A 56 32.04 -16.29 -3.32
CA VAL A 56 31.36 -17.48 -3.81
C VAL A 56 30.66 -17.17 -5.13
N SER A 57 30.96 -17.97 -6.17
CA SER A 57 30.30 -17.82 -7.47
C SER A 57 28.83 -18.23 -7.39
N TYR A 58 28.00 -17.67 -8.28
CA TYR A 58 26.56 -17.99 -8.31
C TYR A 58 26.28 -19.48 -8.50
N ASP A 59 27.12 -20.15 -9.29
CA ASP A 59 26.95 -21.57 -9.67
C ASP A 59 27.31 -22.53 -8.52
N GLU A 60 28.05 -22.04 -7.52
CA GLU A 60 28.44 -22.81 -6.31
C GLU A 60 27.41 -22.66 -5.18
N ILE A 61 26.41 -21.75 -5.35
CA ILE A 61 25.42 -21.51 -4.32
C ILE A 61 24.32 -22.57 -4.38
N VAL A 62 24.18 -23.37 -3.34
CA VAL A 62 23.11 -24.35 -3.17
C VAL A 62 22.06 -23.86 -2.17
N LYS A 63 20.87 -24.45 -2.20
CA LYS A 63 19.82 -24.17 -1.22
C LYS A 63 19.97 -25.09 -0.02
N GLY A 64 20.00 -24.52 1.19
CA GLY A 64 20.00 -25.27 2.44
C GLY A 64 18.74 -24.95 3.24
N PHE A 65 18.08 -26.00 3.76
CA PHE A 65 16.98 -25.86 4.73
C PHE A 65 17.55 -26.10 6.13
N GLU A 66 17.39 -25.13 7.04
CA GLU A 66 17.88 -25.22 8.40
C GLU A 66 16.98 -26.13 9.24
N ILE A 67 17.57 -27.18 9.81
CA ILE A 67 16.88 -28.15 10.67
C ILE A 67 17.29 -28.04 12.15
N GLY A 68 18.16 -27.11 12.46
CA GLY A 68 18.66 -26.79 13.80
C GLY A 68 19.84 -25.84 13.69
N PRO A 69 20.33 -25.26 14.81
CA PRO A 69 21.43 -24.30 14.80
C PRO A 69 22.61 -24.80 13.98
N ASP A 70 23.01 -24.06 12.94
CA ASP A 70 24.14 -24.36 12.04
C ASP A 70 24.06 -25.75 11.33
N ARG A 71 22.85 -26.35 11.25
CA ARG A 71 22.64 -27.62 10.57
C ARG A 71 21.69 -27.46 9.39
N TYR A 72 22.19 -27.68 8.20
CA TYR A 72 21.45 -27.49 6.94
C TYR A 72 21.32 -28.82 6.18
N VAL A 73 20.11 -29.06 5.64
CA VAL A 73 19.90 -30.06 4.61
C VAL A 73 20.01 -29.38 3.26
N VAL A 74 20.99 -29.79 2.46
CA VAL A 74 21.15 -29.28 1.11
C VAL A 74 20.06 -29.85 0.22
N ILE A 75 19.38 -28.97 -0.52
CA ILE A 75 18.33 -29.32 -1.47
C ILE A 75 18.85 -29.06 -2.88
N GLU A 76 18.93 -30.10 -3.67
CA GLU A 76 19.34 -29.97 -5.07
C GLU A 76 18.21 -29.43 -5.96
N PRO A 77 18.51 -28.67 -7.01
CA PRO A 77 17.49 -28.10 -7.91
C PRO A 77 16.54 -29.16 -8.48
N GLY A 78 17.04 -30.35 -8.81
CA GLY A 78 16.24 -31.45 -9.35
C GLY A 78 15.24 -32.05 -8.35
N GLU A 79 15.54 -32.02 -7.06
CA GLU A 79 14.64 -32.52 -6.00
C GLU A 79 13.40 -31.64 -5.89
N LEU A 80 13.57 -30.31 -5.89
CA LEU A 80 12.44 -29.38 -5.91
C LEU A 80 11.64 -29.48 -7.21
N GLU A 81 12.30 -29.69 -8.35
CA GLU A 81 11.60 -29.88 -9.62
C GLU A 81 10.75 -31.16 -9.65
N ALA A 82 11.15 -32.21 -8.93
CA ALA A 82 10.40 -33.45 -8.81
C ALA A 82 9.15 -33.30 -7.91
N LEU A 83 9.21 -32.39 -6.93
CA LEU A 83 8.10 -32.05 -6.04
C LEU A 83 7.16 -31.00 -6.65
N ASP A 84 7.63 -30.31 -7.73
CA ASP A 84 6.85 -29.24 -8.35
C ASP A 84 5.49 -29.80 -8.81
N PRO A 85 4.38 -29.33 -8.21
CA PRO A 85 3.05 -29.72 -8.66
C PRO A 85 3.00 -29.40 -10.15
N LYS A 86 2.58 -30.36 -10.96
CA LYS A 86 2.59 -30.36 -12.43
C LYS A 86 2.53 -28.93 -12.94
N LYS A 87 3.53 -28.46 -13.66
CA LYS A 87 3.61 -27.15 -14.31
C LYS A 87 2.47 -26.95 -15.32
N THR A 88 1.24 -27.20 -14.87
CA THR A 88 0.04 -26.86 -15.61
C THR A 88 0.00 -25.34 -15.61
N LYS A 89 0.23 -24.72 -16.74
CA LYS A 89 0.00 -23.29 -16.92
C LYS A 89 -1.51 -23.01 -16.86
N THR A 90 -2.13 -23.46 -15.76
CA THR A 90 -3.57 -23.48 -15.56
C THR A 90 -3.88 -22.87 -14.19
N ILE A 91 -4.86 -21.99 -14.18
CA ILE A 91 -5.55 -21.52 -12.99
C ILE A 91 -6.74 -22.43 -12.80
N GLU A 92 -6.72 -23.28 -11.79
CA GLU A 92 -7.77 -24.27 -11.55
C GLU A 92 -8.78 -23.69 -10.56
N ILE A 93 -10.00 -23.38 -11.05
CA ILE A 93 -11.08 -22.90 -10.19
C ILE A 93 -11.61 -24.11 -9.39
N GLU A 94 -11.63 -23.93 -8.06
CA GLU A 94 -12.16 -24.93 -7.13
C GLU A 94 -13.58 -24.57 -6.70
N ASP A 95 -13.83 -23.29 -6.34
CA ASP A 95 -15.11 -22.84 -5.78
C ASP A 95 -15.52 -21.45 -6.31
N PHE A 96 -16.82 -21.13 -6.16
CA PHE A 96 -17.37 -19.78 -6.33
C PHE A 96 -18.06 -19.35 -5.03
N VAL A 97 -17.61 -18.25 -4.45
CA VAL A 97 -18.05 -17.72 -3.15
C VAL A 97 -18.59 -16.31 -3.28
N ASP A 98 -19.22 -15.78 -2.23
CA ASP A 98 -19.58 -14.36 -2.16
C ASP A 98 -18.35 -13.53 -1.79
N LEU A 99 -18.26 -12.31 -2.35
CA LEU A 99 -17.12 -11.42 -2.05
C LEU A 99 -17.03 -11.09 -0.56
N SER A 100 -18.18 -11.00 0.12
CA SER A 100 -18.26 -10.73 1.56
C SER A 100 -17.72 -11.84 2.45
N ASP A 101 -17.60 -13.06 1.92
CA ASP A 101 -17.08 -14.22 2.68
C ASP A 101 -15.55 -14.21 2.75
N ILE A 102 -14.89 -13.35 1.95
CA ILE A 102 -13.44 -13.24 1.89
C ILE A 102 -13.00 -12.06 2.75
N ASP A 103 -12.36 -12.34 3.88
CA ASP A 103 -11.76 -11.29 4.69
C ASP A 103 -10.63 -10.57 3.90
N PRO A 104 -10.62 -9.23 3.86
CA PRO A 104 -9.57 -8.45 3.21
C PRO A 104 -8.14 -8.78 3.63
N ILE A 105 -7.92 -9.28 4.86
CA ILE A 105 -6.61 -9.71 5.36
C ILE A 105 -5.96 -10.81 4.50
N LEU A 106 -6.79 -11.59 3.80
CA LEU A 106 -6.32 -12.71 2.96
C LEU A 106 -5.77 -12.26 1.60
N TYR A 107 -6.01 -10.99 1.17
CA TYR A 107 -5.51 -10.51 -0.11
C TYR A 107 -4.05 -10.05 -0.02
N ASP A 108 -3.21 -10.51 -0.99
CA ASP A 108 -1.80 -10.14 -1.07
C ASP A 108 -1.53 -9.23 -2.27
N HIS A 109 -1.49 -9.76 -3.49
CA HIS A 109 -1.07 -8.98 -4.66
C HIS A 109 -2.08 -9.04 -5.82
N PRO A 110 -2.49 -7.85 -6.37
CA PRO A 110 -3.48 -7.78 -7.43
C PRO A 110 -2.88 -7.87 -8.83
N TYR A 111 -3.63 -8.51 -9.73
CA TYR A 111 -3.32 -8.71 -11.14
C TYR A 111 -4.55 -8.47 -12.01
N TYR A 112 -4.32 -8.26 -13.30
CA TYR A 112 -5.36 -8.32 -14.34
C TYR A 112 -5.17 -9.57 -15.20
N LEU A 113 -6.29 -10.21 -15.53
CA LEU A 113 -6.35 -11.29 -16.50
C LEU A 113 -6.94 -10.76 -17.79
N ALA A 114 -6.23 -10.88 -18.89
CA ALA A 114 -6.72 -10.55 -20.22
C ALA A 114 -6.84 -11.81 -21.08
N PRO A 115 -7.73 -11.84 -22.08
CA PRO A 115 -7.88 -13.01 -22.94
C PRO A 115 -6.60 -13.30 -23.72
N GLY A 116 -6.20 -14.56 -23.78
CA GLY A 116 -5.15 -15.08 -24.63
C GLY A 116 -5.63 -15.33 -26.06
N ALA A 117 -4.75 -15.86 -26.90
CA ALA A 117 -5.09 -16.21 -28.29
C ALA A 117 -6.25 -17.22 -28.33
N GLY A 118 -7.32 -16.91 -29.05
CA GLY A 118 -8.53 -17.73 -29.14
C GLY A 118 -9.45 -17.69 -27.90
N GLY A 119 -9.05 -17.00 -26.84
CA GLY A 119 -9.75 -16.96 -25.57
C GLY A 119 -10.88 -15.92 -25.44
N ALA A 120 -11.10 -15.05 -26.41
CA ALA A 120 -11.99 -13.89 -26.28
C ALA A 120 -13.43 -14.29 -25.92
N LYS A 121 -14.01 -15.26 -26.62
CA LYS A 121 -15.41 -15.69 -26.38
C LYS A 121 -15.58 -16.39 -25.03
N PRO A 122 -14.79 -17.44 -24.67
CA PRO A 122 -14.92 -18.08 -23.36
C PRO A 122 -14.57 -17.14 -22.19
N TYR A 123 -13.61 -16.21 -22.39
CA TYR A 123 -13.30 -15.19 -21.39
C TYR A 123 -14.50 -14.27 -21.11
N ARG A 124 -15.14 -13.75 -22.18
CA ARG A 124 -16.31 -12.89 -22.03
C ARG A 124 -17.48 -13.64 -21.36
N LEU A 125 -17.69 -14.90 -21.73
CA LEU A 125 -18.72 -15.72 -21.11
C LEU A 125 -18.48 -15.90 -19.61
N LEU A 126 -17.26 -16.22 -19.19
CA LEU A 126 -16.91 -16.37 -17.78
C LEU A 126 -17.09 -15.04 -17.03
N LEU A 127 -16.61 -13.93 -17.59
CA LEU A 127 -16.74 -12.62 -16.98
C LEU A 127 -18.20 -12.23 -16.76
N GLU A 128 -19.08 -12.40 -17.75
CA GLU A 128 -20.50 -12.07 -17.63
C GLU A 128 -21.22 -13.01 -16.66
N ALA A 129 -20.92 -14.30 -16.69
CA ALA A 129 -21.52 -15.26 -15.76
C ALA A 129 -21.18 -14.92 -14.29
N MET A 130 -19.93 -14.54 -14.03
CA MET A 130 -19.50 -14.11 -12.69
C MET A 130 -20.10 -12.75 -12.30
N ARG A 131 -20.27 -11.84 -13.25
CA ARG A 131 -20.89 -10.54 -13.02
C ARG A 131 -22.37 -10.68 -12.65
N GLU A 132 -23.14 -11.48 -13.43
CA GLU A 132 -24.55 -11.73 -13.17
C GLU A 132 -24.81 -12.49 -11.88
N SER A 133 -23.92 -13.44 -11.54
CA SER A 133 -24.04 -14.22 -10.29
C SER A 133 -23.52 -13.48 -9.05
N GLY A 134 -22.75 -12.39 -9.22
CA GLY A 134 -22.08 -11.68 -8.12
C GLY A 134 -20.99 -12.49 -7.42
N LYS A 135 -20.55 -13.60 -8.01
CA LYS A 135 -19.60 -14.54 -7.37
C LYS A 135 -18.14 -14.21 -7.70
N VAL A 136 -17.27 -14.62 -6.78
CA VAL A 136 -15.81 -14.61 -6.88
C VAL A 136 -15.35 -16.06 -7.00
N ALA A 137 -14.46 -16.35 -7.95
CA ALA A 137 -13.87 -17.68 -8.06
C ALA A 137 -12.63 -17.82 -7.18
N ILE A 138 -12.58 -18.88 -6.39
CA ILE A 138 -11.38 -19.30 -5.66
C ILE A 138 -10.67 -20.35 -6.50
N ALA A 139 -9.37 -20.14 -6.70
CA ALA A 139 -8.58 -20.98 -7.59
C ALA A 139 -7.16 -21.19 -7.07
N LYS A 140 -6.48 -22.19 -7.62
CA LYS A 140 -5.04 -22.40 -7.43
C LYS A 140 -4.27 -22.18 -8.71
N VAL A 141 -3.07 -21.62 -8.60
CA VAL A 141 -2.18 -21.39 -9.74
C VAL A 141 -0.73 -21.48 -9.31
N VAL A 142 0.11 -22.05 -10.18
CA VAL A 142 1.57 -22.03 -9.99
C VAL A 142 2.17 -20.82 -10.72
N ILE A 143 2.72 -19.88 -9.94
CA ILE A 143 3.44 -18.69 -10.43
C ILE A 143 4.86 -18.74 -9.88
N ARG A 144 5.88 -18.70 -10.74
CA ARG A 144 7.30 -18.69 -10.34
C ARG A 144 7.69 -19.83 -9.38
N GLN A 145 7.21 -21.03 -9.64
CA GLN A 145 7.52 -22.25 -8.85
C GLN A 145 6.87 -22.29 -7.44
N LYS A 146 5.90 -21.42 -7.14
CA LYS A 146 5.10 -21.48 -5.93
C LYS A 146 3.63 -21.64 -6.31
N GLU A 147 2.93 -22.59 -5.67
CA GLU A 147 1.48 -22.65 -5.69
C GLU A 147 0.92 -21.49 -4.89
N ASN A 148 -0.07 -20.81 -5.46
CA ASN A 148 -0.75 -19.70 -4.84
C ASN A 148 -2.25 -19.93 -4.87
N LEU A 149 -2.91 -19.66 -3.76
CA LEU A 149 -4.35 -19.48 -3.70
C LEU A 149 -4.66 -18.12 -4.33
N VAL A 150 -5.71 -18.04 -5.15
CA VAL A 150 -6.11 -16.80 -5.82
C VAL A 150 -7.61 -16.62 -5.81
N ALA A 151 -8.04 -15.36 -5.71
CA ALA A 151 -9.43 -14.95 -5.93
C ALA A 151 -9.53 -14.24 -7.28
N ILE A 152 -10.51 -14.61 -8.10
CA ILE A 152 -10.77 -13.99 -9.41
C ILE A 152 -12.17 -13.37 -9.37
N ARG A 153 -12.29 -12.11 -9.80
CA ARG A 153 -13.58 -11.40 -9.83
C ARG A 153 -13.70 -10.49 -11.05
N PRO A 154 -14.90 -10.22 -11.52
CA PRO A 154 -15.15 -9.15 -12.49
C PRO A 154 -14.79 -7.79 -11.89
N MET A 155 -14.18 -6.93 -12.70
CA MET A 155 -13.89 -5.55 -12.34
C MET A 155 -14.52 -4.60 -13.36
N GLU A 156 -14.50 -3.32 -13.06
CA GLU A 156 -14.87 -2.27 -14.02
C GLU A 156 -13.96 -2.32 -15.26
N GLY A 157 -14.49 -1.89 -16.42
CA GLY A 157 -13.74 -1.92 -17.68
C GLY A 157 -13.64 -3.30 -18.34
N ASP A 158 -14.61 -4.21 -18.07
CA ASP A 158 -14.71 -5.53 -18.71
C ASP A 158 -13.46 -6.42 -18.57
N VAL A 159 -12.84 -6.37 -17.41
CA VAL A 159 -11.63 -7.15 -17.08
C VAL A 159 -11.86 -8.05 -15.86
N LEU A 160 -11.24 -9.24 -15.87
CA LEU A 160 -11.14 -10.08 -14.69
C LEU A 160 -9.93 -9.62 -13.85
N GLY A 161 -10.18 -9.23 -12.61
CA GLY A 161 -9.14 -9.06 -11.60
C GLY A 161 -8.82 -10.40 -10.94
N MET A 162 -7.55 -10.63 -10.64
CA MET A 162 -7.09 -11.76 -9.84
C MET A 162 -6.21 -11.21 -8.71
N ALA A 163 -6.40 -11.69 -7.51
CA ALA A 163 -5.49 -11.41 -6.41
C ALA A 163 -4.91 -12.71 -5.86
N THR A 164 -3.59 -12.75 -5.59
CA THR A 164 -3.04 -13.82 -4.75
C THR A 164 -3.56 -13.67 -3.34
N MET A 165 -3.72 -14.81 -2.67
CA MET A 165 -4.24 -14.86 -1.31
C MET A 165 -3.23 -15.53 -0.38
N ILE A 166 -3.31 -15.18 0.87
CA ILE A 166 -2.59 -15.78 1.99
C ILE A 166 -3.36 -17.03 2.40
N PHE A 167 -2.67 -18.14 2.69
CA PHE A 167 -3.30 -19.32 3.26
C PHE A 167 -3.71 -19.07 4.72
N ALA A 168 -4.78 -19.71 5.17
CA ALA A 168 -5.33 -19.48 6.51
C ALA A 168 -4.34 -19.77 7.65
N ASP A 169 -3.42 -20.69 7.45
CA ASP A 169 -2.36 -21.05 8.41
C ASP A 169 -1.20 -20.03 8.46
N GLU A 170 -1.12 -19.14 7.47
CA GLU A 170 -0.16 -18.02 7.46
C GLU A 170 -0.69 -16.79 8.23
N VAL A 171 -1.99 -16.75 8.55
CA VAL A 171 -2.60 -15.65 9.32
C VAL A 171 -2.27 -15.81 10.79
N VAL A 172 -1.66 -14.78 11.38
CA VAL A 172 -1.32 -14.78 12.81
C VAL A 172 -2.59 -14.58 13.64
N ASP A 173 -2.81 -15.46 14.61
CA ASP A 173 -3.92 -15.36 15.55
C ASP A 173 -3.76 -14.09 16.41
N PRO A 174 -4.77 -13.19 16.46
CA PRO A 174 -4.74 -12.01 17.33
C PRO A 174 -4.53 -12.34 18.82
N ASP A 175 -4.91 -13.52 19.27
CA ASP A 175 -4.69 -13.95 20.67
C ASP A 175 -3.21 -14.15 21.03
N ARG A 176 -2.29 -14.02 20.07
CA ARG A 176 -0.83 -13.98 20.32
C ARG A 176 -0.30 -12.57 20.62
N ILE A 177 -1.17 -11.57 20.66
CA ILE A 177 -0.81 -10.17 20.93
C ILE A 177 -1.24 -9.86 22.37
N ASP A 178 -0.27 -9.92 23.29
CA ASP A 178 -0.50 -9.75 24.74
C ASP A 178 -1.17 -8.42 25.10
N GLU A 179 -0.90 -7.35 24.35
CA GLU A 179 -1.48 -6.03 24.58
C GLU A 179 -3.00 -5.98 24.38
N LEU A 180 -3.58 -6.89 23.60
CA LEU A 180 -5.02 -6.94 23.39
C LEU A 180 -5.78 -7.39 24.64
N ASP A 181 -5.18 -8.15 25.52
CA ASP A 181 -5.83 -8.62 26.74
C ASP A 181 -6.17 -7.44 27.65
N SER A 182 -5.27 -6.48 27.81
CA SER A 182 -5.51 -5.26 28.55
C SER A 182 -6.66 -4.42 27.98
N ALA A 183 -6.82 -4.40 26.67
CA ALA A 183 -7.90 -3.67 26.00
C ALA A 183 -9.27 -4.37 26.15
N ARG A 184 -9.27 -5.71 26.20
CA ARG A 184 -10.49 -6.52 26.38
C ARG A 184 -11.08 -6.40 27.81
N GLU A 185 -10.23 -6.09 28.80
CA GLU A 185 -10.63 -5.94 30.21
C GLU A 185 -11.16 -4.55 30.57
N VAL A 186 -11.07 -3.57 29.67
CA VAL A 186 -11.50 -2.20 29.95
C VAL A 186 -13.00 -2.03 29.75
N ASP A 187 -13.67 -1.55 30.79
CA ASP A 187 -15.07 -1.14 30.71
C ASP A 187 -15.23 0.21 29.99
N ILE A 188 -16.12 0.25 29.01
CA ILE A 188 -16.43 1.46 28.25
C ILE A 188 -17.74 2.06 28.75
N ASN A 189 -17.70 3.35 29.10
CA ASN A 189 -18.89 4.10 29.54
C ASN A 189 -19.78 4.44 28.32
N ASP A 190 -21.08 4.27 28.42
CA ASP A 190 -22.08 4.58 27.38
C ASP A 190 -21.96 6.00 26.82
N ARG A 191 -21.61 6.98 27.66
CA ARG A 191 -21.44 8.37 27.26
C ARG A 191 -20.21 8.56 26.40
N GLU A 192 -19.11 7.92 26.73
CA GLU A 192 -17.86 7.91 25.93
C GLU A 192 -18.12 7.27 24.59
N LEU A 193 -18.75 6.11 24.56
CA LEU A 193 -19.11 5.41 23.34
C LEU A 193 -20.04 6.26 22.46
N SER A 194 -21.01 6.96 23.06
CA SER A 194 -21.93 7.84 22.31
C SER A 194 -21.20 8.99 21.62
N ILE A 195 -20.25 9.65 22.31
CA ILE A 195 -19.45 10.74 21.72
C ILE A 195 -18.51 10.20 20.65
N ALA A 196 -17.87 9.07 20.89
CA ALA A 196 -17.02 8.41 19.89
C ALA A 196 -17.79 8.06 18.61
N LYS A 197 -19.00 7.51 18.73
CA LYS A 197 -19.90 7.24 17.60
C LYS A 197 -20.26 8.51 16.82
N GLN A 198 -20.57 9.62 17.51
CA GLN A 198 -20.86 10.89 16.85
C GLN A 198 -19.65 11.42 16.09
N LEU A 199 -18.42 11.25 16.62
CA LEU A 199 -17.20 11.64 15.93
C LEU A 199 -16.96 10.78 14.68
N VAL A 200 -17.13 9.46 14.80
CA VAL A 200 -17.03 8.54 13.63
C VAL A 200 -18.05 8.94 12.56
N GLU A 201 -19.31 9.21 12.94
CA GLU A 201 -20.37 9.63 12.01
C GLU A 201 -20.03 10.95 11.32
N SER A 202 -19.49 11.93 12.06
CA SER A 202 -19.10 13.22 11.49
C SER A 202 -17.91 13.17 10.54
N LEU A 203 -17.09 12.12 10.64
CA LEU A 203 -15.95 11.87 9.75
C LEU A 203 -16.27 10.85 8.65
N SER A 204 -17.47 10.25 8.67
CA SER A 204 -17.89 9.27 7.68
C SER A 204 -18.18 9.91 6.34
N GLY A 205 -17.72 9.29 5.25
CA GLY A 205 -17.92 9.77 3.90
C GLY A 205 -17.67 8.66 2.88
N GLU A 206 -17.86 8.95 1.61
CA GLU A 206 -17.53 8.05 0.52
C GLU A 206 -16.01 7.92 0.37
N PHE A 207 -15.54 6.69 0.10
CA PHE A 207 -14.14 6.45 -0.14
C PHE A 207 -13.77 6.87 -1.56
N GLU A 208 -13.03 7.97 -1.67
CA GLU A 208 -12.49 8.49 -2.93
C GLU A 208 -10.96 8.28 -2.93
N PRO A 209 -10.45 7.26 -3.63
CA PRO A 209 -9.00 6.95 -3.63
C PRO A 209 -8.12 8.13 -4.03
N ASP A 210 -8.61 8.98 -4.94
CA ASP A 210 -7.86 10.12 -5.47
C ASP A 210 -7.64 11.25 -4.46
N LYS A 211 -8.33 11.24 -3.31
CA LYS A 211 -8.09 12.18 -2.21
C LYS A 211 -6.80 11.88 -1.44
N TYR A 212 -6.29 10.65 -1.53
CA TYR A 212 -5.14 10.19 -0.74
C TYR A 212 -3.88 10.19 -1.61
N HIS A 213 -2.95 11.10 -1.31
CA HIS A 213 -1.68 11.24 -2.02
C HIS A 213 -0.52 10.81 -1.13
N ASP A 214 0.53 10.28 -1.74
CA ASP A 214 1.80 9.99 -1.06
C ASP A 214 2.63 11.28 -0.94
N THR A 215 2.30 12.09 0.06
CA THR A 215 2.95 13.39 0.32
C THR A 215 4.44 13.23 0.62
N TYR A 216 4.83 12.16 1.31
CA TYR A 216 6.24 11.87 1.58
C TYR A 216 7.04 11.67 0.28
N ARG A 217 6.49 10.94 -0.68
CA ARG A 217 7.12 10.76 -1.99
C ARG A 217 7.29 12.10 -2.71
N GLU A 218 6.29 12.96 -2.67
CA GLU A 218 6.34 14.30 -3.28
C GLU A 218 7.43 15.15 -2.64
N GLU A 219 7.52 15.17 -1.32
CA GLU A 219 8.56 15.88 -0.57
C GLU A 219 9.96 15.34 -0.87
N VAL A 220 10.13 14.01 -0.95
CA VAL A 220 11.39 13.37 -1.31
C VAL A 220 11.81 13.75 -2.72
N LEU A 221 10.91 13.75 -3.70
CA LEU A 221 11.21 14.15 -5.07
C LEU A 221 11.59 15.64 -5.15
N ALA A 222 10.84 16.51 -4.46
CA ALA A 222 11.16 17.93 -4.37
C ALA A 222 12.53 18.17 -3.71
N LEU A 223 12.89 17.39 -2.68
CA LEU A 223 14.21 17.43 -2.06
C LEU A 223 15.31 17.05 -3.03
N VAL A 224 15.11 15.98 -3.82
CA VAL A 224 16.05 15.51 -4.83
C VAL A 224 16.26 16.58 -5.92
N GLU A 225 15.18 17.22 -6.39
CA GLU A 225 15.23 18.29 -7.40
C GLU A 225 16.01 19.51 -6.89
N ARG A 226 15.74 19.97 -5.67
CA ARG A 226 16.49 21.09 -5.07
C ARG A 226 17.98 20.78 -4.91
N LYS A 227 18.33 19.57 -4.46
CA LYS A 227 19.72 19.12 -4.37
C LYS A 227 20.41 19.04 -5.74
N ALA A 228 19.68 18.56 -6.75
CA ALA A 228 20.18 18.50 -8.13
C ALA A 228 20.42 19.92 -8.71
N ALA A 229 19.64 20.91 -8.30
CA ALA A 229 19.85 22.31 -8.65
C ALA A 229 21.02 22.99 -7.89
N GLY A 230 21.67 22.27 -6.95
CA GLY A 230 22.81 22.79 -6.18
C GLY A 230 22.42 23.63 -4.96
N GLU A 231 21.17 23.54 -4.50
CA GLU A 231 20.73 24.21 -3.28
C GLU A 231 21.28 23.50 -2.04
N GLU A 232 21.92 24.25 -1.13
CA GLU A 232 22.26 23.76 0.21
C GLU A 232 20.99 23.68 1.06
N ILE A 233 20.61 22.47 1.45
CA ILE A 233 19.43 22.24 2.27
C ILE A 233 19.88 22.14 3.73
N ALA A 234 19.53 23.16 4.53
CA ALA A 234 19.68 23.09 5.98
C ALA A 234 18.71 22.02 6.53
N VAL A 235 19.24 20.92 7.04
CA VAL A 235 18.45 19.91 7.76
C VAL A 235 18.05 20.54 9.10
N GLN A 236 16.81 20.95 9.23
CA GLN A 236 16.26 21.27 10.55
C GLN A 236 16.13 19.95 11.31
N PRO A 237 16.71 19.82 12.50
CA PRO A 237 16.46 18.63 13.32
C PRO A 237 14.96 18.54 13.56
N ALA A 238 14.42 17.31 13.46
CA ALA A 238 13.04 17.06 13.83
C ALA A 238 12.82 17.64 15.22
N ARG A 239 11.81 18.51 15.35
CA ARG A 239 11.42 19.04 16.65
C ARG A 239 10.95 17.81 17.44
N GLU A 240 11.64 17.47 18.52
CA GLU A 240 11.11 16.51 19.48
C GLU A 240 9.76 17.08 19.93
N GLU A 241 8.67 16.46 19.51
CA GLU A 241 7.36 16.74 20.08
C GLU A 241 7.46 16.35 21.55
N ALA A 242 7.44 17.36 22.43
CA ALA A 242 7.33 17.11 23.85
C ALA A 242 6.07 16.24 24.07
N GLU A 243 6.21 15.14 24.80
CA GLU A 243 5.08 14.32 25.20
C GLU A 243 4.08 15.24 25.94
N GLU A 244 3.03 15.68 25.25
CA GLU A 244 1.94 16.39 25.89
C GLU A 244 1.25 15.40 26.84
N PRO A 245 0.92 15.83 28.07
CA PRO A 245 0.21 14.96 29.01
C PRO A 245 -1.10 14.51 28.36
N VAL A 246 -1.35 13.20 28.40
CA VAL A 246 -2.54 12.57 27.78
C VAL A 246 -3.79 13.31 28.30
N PRO A 247 -4.49 14.07 27.46
CA PRO A 247 -5.67 14.80 27.89
C PRO A 247 -6.75 13.81 28.34
N ASP A 248 -7.61 14.21 29.27
CA ASP A 248 -8.81 13.44 29.61
C ASP A 248 -9.54 13.03 28.32
N LEU A 249 -9.72 11.72 28.12
CA LEU A 249 -10.29 11.14 26.91
C LEU A 249 -11.59 11.84 26.49
N MET A 250 -12.44 12.17 27.47
CA MET A 250 -13.71 12.87 27.22
C MET A 250 -13.52 14.31 26.74
N ALA A 251 -12.51 15.01 27.26
CA ALA A 251 -12.17 16.36 26.81
C ALA A 251 -11.60 16.33 25.38
N ALA A 252 -10.74 15.36 25.08
CA ALA A 252 -10.17 15.18 23.75
C ALA A 252 -11.23 14.83 22.68
N LEU A 253 -12.16 13.90 23.00
CA LEU A 253 -13.24 13.52 22.10
C LEU A 253 -14.18 14.70 21.79
N LYS A 254 -14.53 15.52 22.81
CA LYS A 254 -15.35 16.72 22.61
C LYS A 254 -14.64 17.76 21.76
N ALA A 255 -13.39 18.06 22.06
CA ALA A 255 -12.60 19.03 21.29
C ALA A 255 -12.48 18.62 19.82
N SER A 256 -12.28 17.31 19.56
CA SER A 256 -12.25 16.77 18.19
C SER A 256 -13.59 16.91 17.47
N LEU A 257 -14.70 16.64 18.15
CA LEU A 257 -16.04 16.79 17.57
C LEU A 257 -16.37 18.26 17.27
N ASP A 258 -15.99 19.18 18.15
CA ASP A 258 -16.18 20.62 17.94
C ASP A 258 -15.33 21.12 16.77
N ALA A 259 -14.08 20.68 16.63
CA ALA A 259 -13.21 21.03 15.51
C ALA A 259 -13.74 20.53 14.14
N VAL A 260 -14.37 19.35 14.09
CA VAL A 260 -15.01 18.85 12.87
C VAL A 260 -16.23 19.69 12.51
N ARG A 261 -17.07 20.04 13.48
CA ARG A 261 -18.25 20.89 13.29
C ARG A 261 -17.90 22.30 12.79
N GLU A 262 -16.80 22.88 13.27
CA GLU A 262 -16.29 24.18 12.79
C GLU A 262 -15.80 24.11 11.34
N ARG A 263 -15.23 22.99 10.90
CA ARG A 263 -14.84 22.77 9.51
C ARG A 263 -16.03 22.65 8.57
N ASP A 264 -17.05 21.89 8.94
CA ASP A 264 -18.28 21.72 8.17
C ASP A 264 -19.17 22.97 8.16
N GLY A 265 -19.16 23.77 9.24
CA GLY A 265 -19.94 25.01 9.33
C GLY A 265 -19.34 26.20 8.57
N GLY A 266 -18.11 26.09 8.06
CA GLY A 266 -17.41 27.16 7.35
C GLY A 266 -17.71 27.27 5.84
N ASP A 267 -18.37 26.29 5.23
CA ASP A 267 -18.57 26.22 3.77
C ASP A 267 -20.01 26.51 3.31
N GLY A 268 -20.84 27.07 4.18
CA GLY A 268 -22.26 27.32 3.90
C GLY A 268 -22.81 28.64 4.38
N ASP A 269 -22.25 29.79 4.00
CA ASP A 269 -23.03 31.04 3.90
C ASP A 269 -22.36 32.10 2.99
N GLY A 270 -22.78 32.16 1.76
CA GLY A 270 -22.40 33.15 0.74
C GLY A 270 -23.55 33.50 -0.17
N GLY A 271 -24.74 33.82 0.40
CA GLY A 271 -25.89 34.26 -0.38
C GLY A 271 -26.85 35.11 0.46
N GLY A 272 -26.56 36.38 0.65
CA GLY A 272 -27.45 37.33 1.33
C GLY A 272 -27.08 38.76 0.98
N ASP A 273 -27.79 39.32 0.01
CA ASP A 273 -27.84 40.70 -0.43
C ASP A 273 -28.11 41.66 0.77
N GLY A 274 -27.27 42.68 0.96
CA GLY A 274 -27.43 43.65 2.06
C GLY A 274 -26.53 44.87 1.92
N ASP A 275 -27.03 45.85 1.21
CA ASP A 275 -26.49 47.22 1.06
C ASP A 275 -26.11 47.88 2.40
N GLY A 276 -24.84 48.18 2.63
CA GLY A 276 -24.35 48.80 3.86
C GLY A 276 -22.98 49.49 3.68
N LYS A 277 -23.00 50.75 3.23
CA LYS A 277 -21.82 51.64 3.21
C LYS A 277 -21.02 51.61 4.50
N ALA A 278 -19.80 51.08 4.48
CA ALA A 278 -18.80 51.33 5.52
C ALA A 278 -17.49 51.80 4.93
N LYS A 279 -17.05 52.98 5.39
CA LYS A 279 -15.90 53.77 4.99
C LYS A 279 -14.58 53.00 5.07
N ARG A 280 -13.87 52.88 3.94
CA ARG A 280 -12.48 52.46 3.84
C ARG A 280 -11.57 53.46 4.57
N LYS A 281 -10.90 53.07 5.66
CA LYS A 281 -9.71 53.74 6.22
C LYS A 281 -8.49 53.26 5.44
N ALA A 282 -7.76 54.20 4.86
CA ALA A 282 -6.49 54.00 4.18
C ALA A 282 -5.37 53.55 5.14
N PRO A 283 -4.43 52.68 4.73
CA PRO A 283 -3.31 52.30 5.57
C PRO A 283 -2.24 53.42 5.64
N ALA A 284 -1.73 53.67 6.86
CA ALA A 284 -0.71 54.65 7.15
C ALA A 284 0.63 54.32 6.48
N LYS A 285 1.22 55.32 5.81
CA LYS A 285 2.56 55.28 5.22
C LYS A 285 3.62 55.08 6.31
N ARG A 286 4.39 54.01 6.26
CA ARG A 286 5.64 53.83 7.00
C ARG A 286 6.71 54.75 6.39
N LYS A 287 7.28 55.63 7.23
CA LYS A 287 8.44 56.50 6.91
C LYS A 287 9.70 55.63 6.78
N ALA A 288 10.47 55.86 5.73
CA ALA A 288 11.81 55.30 5.51
C ALA A 288 12.83 55.95 6.48
N PRO A 289 13.84 55.23 6.98
CA PRO A 289 14.90 55.81 7.77
C PRO A 289 15.94 56.56 6.91
N ALA A 290 16.36 57.71 7.38
CA ALA A 290 17.31 58.61 6.75
C ALA A 290 18.72 58.02 6.68
N LYS A 291 19.39 58.18 5.51
CA LYS A 291 20.82 57.93 5.29
C LYS A 291 21.65 58.95 6.11
N LYS A 292 22.51 58.44 7.00
CA LYS A 292 23.63 59.23 7.57
C LYS A 292 24.83 59.13 6.63
N ALA A 293 25.28 60.26 6.17
CA ALA A 293 26.46 60.43 5.35
C ALA A 293 27.74 60.14 6.16
N ALA A 294 28.69 59.51 5.49
CA ALA A 294 30.06 59.34 5.96
C ALA A 294 30.83 60.59 5.82
N ALA A 295 31.62 60.99 6.85
CA ALA A 295 32.73 61.93 6.75
C ALA A 295 34.03 61.26 7.16
N LYS A 296 34.95 61.32 6.27
CA LYS A 296 36.39 61.14 6.29
C LYS A 296 37.07 61.15 7.68
N ASN A 297 37.93 60.24 7.95
CA ASN A 297 39.41 60.39 7.95
C ASN A 297 40.02 58.98 7.84
#